data_b2de4b849a6b4f80f28aa8c367406170
#
_entry.id   b2de4b849a6b4f80f28aa8c367406170
#
_cell.length_a   1.000
_cell.length_b   1.000
_cell.length_c   1.000
_cell.angle_alpha   90.00
_cell.angle_beta   90.00
_cell.angle_gamma   90.00
#
_symmetry.space_group_name_H-M   'P 1'
#
loop_
_entity.id
_entity.type
_entity.pdbx_description
1 polymer ?
#
loop_
_entity_poly.entity_id
_entity_poly.type
_entity_poly.pdbx_seq_one_letter_code
_entity_poly.pdbx_strand_id
1 'polypeptide(L)'
;AGYTSFTRQLDQDVRDHYSLMHVFSAGNNGTANCNYGAGSGWGNITGGHKQGKNVIATANVAGNDVIAASSSRGPAHDGRIKPDISALGTNVYSCLSPNDYRSITGTSMACPGIAGVMAQLYDAYRQNNSGQDPAGGLMKALLTNNADDIGNPGPDFIYGYGRANALRAAKVIENNWFVADTLSQNQTDTVTITV
;
A
#
# COMPACT_ATOMS: atom_id res chain seq x y z
N ALA A 1 -5.93 -1.98 19.10
CA ALA A 1 -4.89 -2.04 18.07
C ALA A 1 -4.59 -3.52 17.74
N GLY A 2 -4.01 -3.77 16.58
CA GLY A 2 -3.63 -5.13 16.18
C GLY A 2 -4.58 -5.77 15.18
N TYR A 3 -4.36 -7.06 14.95
CA TYR A 3 -5.14 -7.88 14.02
C TYR A 3 -6.44 -8.33 14.69
N THR A 4 -7.55 -7.73 14.31
CA THR A 4 -8.87 -7.94 14.92
C THR A 4 -9.76 -8.83 14.04
N SER A 5 -10.97 -9.20 14.54
CA SER A 5 -11.98 -9.90 13.73
C SER A 5 -12.36 -9.11 12.47
N PHE A 6 -12.42 -7.78 12.57
CA PHE A 6 -12.67 -6.90 11.42
C PHE A 6 -11.50 -6.96 10.41
N THR A 7 -10.25 -6.97 10.89
CA THR A 7 -9.06 -7.15 10.03
C THR A 7 -9.12 -8.49 9.28
N ARG A 8 -9.48 -9.55 10.00
CA ARG A 8 -9.63 -10.89 9.42
C ARG A 8 -10.71 -10.91 8.34
N GLN A 9 -11.84 -10.22 8.57
CA GLN A 9 -12.91 -10.14 7.59
C GLN A 9 -12.42 -9.47 6.30
N LEU A 10 -11.70 -8.34 6.40
CA LEU A 10 -11.16 -7.65 5.23
C LEU A 10 -10.16 -8.53 4.44
N ASP A 11 -9.28 -9.24 5.15
CA ASP A 11 -8.34 -10.16 4.50
C ASP A 11 -9.09 -11.34 3.84
N GLN A 12 -10.22 -11.73 4.39
CA GLN A 12 -11.10 -12.75 3.85
C GLN A 12 -11.85 -12.26 2.61
N ASP A 13 -12.36 -11.03 2.66
CA ASP A 13 -13.03 -10.40 1.51
C ASP A 13 -12.09 -10.30 0.29
N VAL A 14 -10.82 -9.91 0.49
CA VAL A 14 -9.82 -9.88 -0.59
C VAL A 14 -9.52 -11.29 -1.13
N ARG A 15 -9.51 -12.30 -0.28
CA ARG A 15 -9.33 -13.69 -0.70
C ARG A 15 -10.52 -14.22 -1.48
N ASP A 16 -11.73 -13.92 -1.01
CA ASP A 16 -12.97 -14.45 -1.56
C ASP A 16 -13.41 -13.69 -2.84
N HIS A 17 -12.90 -12.49 -3.04
CA HIS A 17 -13.11 -11.65 -4.22
C HIS A 17 -11.77 -11.39 -4.92
N TYR A 18 -11.46 -12.24 -5.86
CA TYR A 18 -10.16 -12.37 -6.55
C TYR A 18 -9.49 -11.05 -6.94
N SER A 19 -10.25 -10.09 -7.45
CA SER A 19 -9.72 -8.79 -7.93
C SER A 19 -9.93 -7.63 -6.94
N LEU A 20 -10.45 -7.88 -5.74
CA LEU A 20 -10.66 -6.82 -4.76
C LEU A 20 -9.34 -6.36 -4.15
N MET A 21 -9.14 -5.04 -4.05
CA MET A 21 -8.04 -4.44 -3.31
C MET A 21 -8.54 -3.25 -2.47
N HIS A 22 -8.32 -3.33 -1.17
CA HIS A 22 -8.58 -2.22 -0.25
C HIS A 22 -7.34 -1.35 -0.07
N VAL A 23 -7.52 -0.04 -0.22
CA VAL A 23 -6.49 0.97 0.05
C VAL A 23 -6.93 1.84 1.21
N PHE A 24 -6.11 1.95 2.23
CA PHE A 24 -6.36 2.72 3.45
C PHE A 24 -5.25 3.73 3.72
N SER A 25 -5.60 4.84 4.35
CA SER A 25 -4.62 5.74 4.92
C SER A 25 -3.95 5.10 6.14
N ALA A 26 -2.64 5.21 6.31
CA ALA A 26 -1.92 4.64 7.45
C ALA A 26 -2.33 5.29 8.79
N GLY A 27 -2.69 6.55 8.77
CA GLY A 27 -3.09 7.34 9.95
C GLY A 27 -2.14 8.51 10.19
N ASN A 28 -2.58 9.43 11.06
CA ASN A 28 -1.86 10.67 11.33
C ASN A 28 -1.39 10.78 12.79
N ASN A 29 -0.92 9.65 13.35
CA ASN A 29 -0.48 9.54 14.74
C ASN A 29 1.04 9.25 14.85
N GLY A 30 1.85 9.74 13.92
CA GLY A 30 3.27 9.40 13.78
C GLY A 30 4.13 9.61 15.03
N THR A 31 3.69 10.48 15.97
CA THR A 31 4.38 10.74 17.24
C THR A 31 3.74 10.03 18.44
N ALA A 32 2.61 9.33 18.25
CA ALA A 32 1.88 8.70 19.35
C ALA A 32 2.57 7.42 19.81
N ASN A 33 2.43 7.13 21.12
CA ASN A 33 2.81 5.87 21.72
C ASN A 33 1.57 4.97 21.84
N CYS A 34 1.61 3.79 21.23
CA CYS A 34 0.47 2.86 21.21
C CYS A 34 0.56 1.74 22.24
N ASN A 35 1.52 1.77 23.15
CA ASN A 35 1.63 0.91 24.34
C ASN A 35 1.65 -0.61 24.08
N TYR A 36 2.09 -1.08 22.92
CA TYR A 36 2.28 -2.51 22.66
C TYR A 36 3.74 -2.92 22.39
N GLY A 37 4.69 -2.14 22.92
CA GLY A 37 6.10 -2.48 22.93
C GLY A 37 6.91 -2.00 21.73
N ALA A 38 6.32 -1.31 20.76
CA ALA A 38 7.05 -0.79 19.61
C ALA A 38 7.87 0.49 19.90
N GLY A 39 7.68 1.08 21.08
CA GLY A 39 8.34 2.34 21.48
C GLY A 39 7.53 3.59 21.12
N SER A 40 8.00 4.74 21.66
CA SER A 40 7.37 6.03 21.39
C SER A 40 7.56 6.43 19.93
N GLY A 41 6.49 6.83 19.26
CA GLY A 41 6.50 7.21 17.85
C GLY A 41 6.50 6.05 16.86
N TRP A 42 6.36 4.81 17.34
CA TRP A 42 6.32 3.60 16.53
C TRP A 42 5.05 2.78 16.78
N GLY A 43 4.71 1.91 15.85
CA GLY A 43 3.56 1.01 15.95
C GLY A 43 2.22 1.74 16.04
N ASN A 44 2.13 2.96 15.54
CA ASN A 44 0.95 3.80 15.67
C ASN A 44 0.04 3.80 14.43
N ILE A 45 0.21 2.84 13.53
CA ILE A 45 -0.80 2.48 12.55
C ILE A 45 -1.89 1.71 13.28
N THR A 46 -2.87 2.45 13.79
CA THR A 46 -3.97 1.92 14.59
C THR A 46 -5.25 1.79 13.77
N GLY A 47 -6.19 0.98 14.27
CA GLY A 47 -7.39 0.63 13.53
C GLY A 47 -7.19 -0.67 12.73
N GLY A 48 -8.02 -1.68 13.01
CA GLY A 48 -7.83 -3.04 12.50
C GLY A 48 -7.71 -3.15 10.99
N HIS A 49 -8.48 -2.35 10.22
CA HIS A 49 -8.46 -2.37 8.76
C HIS A 49 -7.07 -2.11 8.15
N LYS A 50 -6.27 -1.24 8.76
CA LYS A 50 -4.91 -0.90 8.27
C LYS A 50 -3.87 -1.99 8.56
N GLN A 51 -4.19 -2.90 9.47
CA GLN A 51 -3.34 -4.00 9.90
C GLN A 51 -3.51 -5.25 9.03
N GLY A 52 -4.45 -5.24 8.09
CA GLY A 52 -4.71 -6.35 7.18
C GLY A 52 -3.49 -6.74 6.36
N LYS A 53 -3.36 -8.04 6.08
CA LYS A 53 -2.25 -8.61 5.28
C LYS A 53 -2.44 -8.31 3.80
N ASN A 54 -3.69 -8.38 3.35
CA ASN A 54 -4.06 -8.27 1.95
C ASN A 54 -4.51 -6.85 1.53
N VAL A 55 -4.47 -5.89 2.45
CA VAL A 55 -4.81 -4.49 2.20
C VAL A 55 -3.56 -3.64 2.02
N ILE A 56 -3.71 -2.46 1.41
CA ILE A 56 -2.65 -1.47 1.28
C ILE A 56 -2.87 -0.36 2.31
N ALA A 57 -1.88 -0.08 3.15
CA ALA A 57 -1.84 1.07 4.05
C ALA A 57 -0.84 2.10 3.51
N THR A 58 -1.29 3.33 3.28
CA THR A 58 -0.54 4.39 2.59
C THR A 58 0.00 5.42 3.57
N ALA A 59 1.32 5.63 3.57
CA ALA A 59 1.99 6.72 4.29
C ALA A 59 1.97 8.04 3.50
N ASN A 60 2.20 9.14 4.21
CA ASN A 60 2.22 10.48 3.63
C ASN A 60 3.65 11.01 3.53
N VAL A 61 4.10 11.30 2.32
CA VAL A 61 5.34 12.04 2.04
C VAL A 61 5.05 13.42 1.44
N ALA A 62 5.99 14.32 1.61
CA ALA A 62 6.02 15.62 0.92
C ALA A 62 6.57 15.47 -0.50
N GLY A 63 6.53 16.55 -1.29
CA GLY A 63 7.01 16.56 -2.67
C GLY A 63 8.53 16.35 -2.84
N ASN A 64 9.29 16.44 -1.75
CA ASN A 64 10.72 16.14 -1.68
C ASN A 64 11.01 14.76 -1.06
N ASP A 65 10.05 13.86 -1.02
CA ASP A 65 10.12 12.50 -0.49
C ASP A 65 10.36 12.38 1.03
N VAL A 66 10.27 13.48 1.76
CA VAL A 66 10.39 13.47 3.23
C VAL A 66 9.06 13.03 3.84
N ILE A 67 9.13 12.06 4.75
CA ILE A 67 7.94 11.61 5.49
C ILE A 67 7.34 12.73 6.33
N ALA A 68 6.04 12.94 6.27
CA ALA A 68 5.37 13.86 7.16
C ALA A 68 5.45 13.34 8.60
N ALA A 69 5.83 14.21 9.55
CA ALA A 69 5.99 13.84 10.95
C ALA A 69 4.74 13.22 11.56
N SER A 70 3.56 13.62 11.09
CA SER A 70 2.27 13.07 11.50
C SER A 70 1.96 11.71 10.91
N SER A 71 2.64 11.28 9.81
CA SER A 71 2.35 9.98 9.19
C SER A 71 2.59 8.84 10.16
N SER A 72 1.59 8.00 10.37
CA SER A 72 1.71 6.84 11.26
C SER A 72 2.76 5.85 10.76
N ARG A 73 3.47 5.24 11.70
CA ARG A 73 4.61 4.33 11.46
C ARG A 73 4.30 2.94 11.99
N GLY A 74 4.89 1.95 11.35
CA GLY A 74 4.88 0.56 11.83
C GLY A 74 5.80 0.33 13.03
N PRO A 75 6.05 -0.91 13.34
CA PRO A 75 5.49 -2.11 12.71
C PRO A 75 3.98 -2.27 12.93
N ALA A 76 3.36 -3.21 12.21
CA ALA A 76 2.09 -3.77 12.62
C ALA A 76 2.25 -4.47 13.99
N HIS A 77 1.14 -4.72 14.69
CA HIS A 77 1.20 -5.31 16.04
C HIS A 77 1.90 -6.69 16.08
N ASP A 78 1.88 -7.42 14.98
CA ASP A 78 2.53 -8.73 14.80
C ASP A 78 3.92 -8.64 14.13
N GLY A 79 4.52 -7.46 14.05
CA GLY A 79 5.86 -7.22 13.54
C GLY A 79 5.97 -7.03 12.02
N ARG A 80 4.88 -7.20 11.26
CA ARG A 80 4.91 -7.00 9.79
C ARG A 80 5.20 -5.56 9.43
N ILE A 81 5.81 -5.39 8.23
CA ILE A 81 6.00 -4.07 7.63
C ILE A 81 4.63 -3.45 7.35
N LYS A 82 4.45 -2.28 7.89
CA LYS A 82 3.42 -1.29 7.62
C LYS A 82 4.04 0.10 7.87
N PRO A 83 3.66 1.14 7.10
CA PRO A 83 2.73 1.10 5.96
C PRO A 83 3.23 0.19 4.83
N ASP A 84 2.40 -0.09 3.82
CA ASP A 84 2.83 -0.87 2.65
C ASP A 84 3.55 0.02 1.63
N ILE A 85 3.10 1.28 1.46
CA ILE A 85 3.56 2.18 0.41
C ILE A 85 3.45 3.63 0.86
N SER A 86 4.23 4.52 0.26
CA SER A 86 4.17 5.97 0.46
C SER A 86 3.67 6.69 -0.79
N ALA A 87 2.95 7.78 -0.60
CA ALA A 87 2.54 8.68 -1.67
C ALA A 87 2.47 10.13 -1.17
N LEU A 88 2.43 11.08 -2.13
CA LEU A 88 2.26 12.49 -1.82
C LEU A 88 0.94 12.74 -1.09
N GLY A 89 1.01 13.26 0.12
CA GLY A 89 -0.15 13.63 0.92
C GLY A 89 0.03 14.95 1.66
N THR A 90 1.13 15.66 1.41
CA THR A 90 1.44 16.96 2.02
C THR A 90 1.15 18.08 1.04
N ASN A 91 0.36 19.07 1.48
CA ASN A 91 -0.05 20.22 0.68
C ASN A 91 -0.76 19.84 -0.63
N VAL A 92 -1.62 18.83 -0.58
CA VAL A 92 -2.43 18.41 -1.73
C VAL A 92 -3.63 19.33 -1.86
N TYR A 93 -3.73 20.04 -3.00
CA TYR A 93 -4.86 20.91 -3.32
C TYR A 93 -6.05 20.06 -3.75
N SER A 94 -7.15 20.14 -3.04
CA SER A 94 -8.34 19.33 -3.29
C SER A 94 -9.61 20.01 -2.79
N CYS A 95 -10.76 19.45 -3.18
CA CYS A 95 -12.06 19.94 -2.76
C CYS A 95 -12.29 19.76 -1.25
N LEU A 96 -13.00 20.73 -0.68
CA LEU A 96 -13.42 20.73 0.71
C LEU A 96 -14.88 21.19 0.81
N SER A 97 -15.58 20.72 1.84
CA SER A 97 -16.94 21.17 2.14
C SER A 97 -16.95 22.56 2.80
N PRO A 98 -17.93 23.43 2.50
CA PRO A 98 -18.88 23.39 1.42
C PRO A 98 -18.35 24.15 0.17
N ASN A 99 -18.21 23.47 -0.96
CA ASN A 99 -17.80 24.07 -2.26
C ASN A 99 -16.51 24.91 -2.20
N ASP A 100 -15.53 24.46 -1.45
CA ASP A 100 -14.23 25.11 -1.27
C ASP A 100 -13.10 24.24 -1.79
N TYR A 101 -11.94 24.84 -2.07
CA TYR A 101 -10.71 24.17 -2.48
C TYR A 101 -9.54 24.74 -1.70
N ARG A 102 -8.75 23.88 -1.08
CA ARG A 102 -7.54 24.29 -0.38
C ARG A 102 -6.51 23.18 -0.32
N SER A 103 -5.28 23.53 0.04
CA SER A 103 -4.22 22.57 0.30
C SER A 103 -4.43 21.95 1.69
N ILE A 104 -4.44 20.61 1.70
CA ILE A 104 -4.62 19.79 2.90
C ILE A 104 -3.47 18.81 3.01
N THR A 105 -3.12 18.42 4.24
CA THR A 105 -2.04 17.49 4.53
C THR A 105 -2.56 16.31 5.37
N GLY A 106 -2.21 15.09 4.96
CA GLY A 106 -2.51 13.88 5.73
C GLY A 106 -2.38 12.61 4.89
N THR A 107 -2.29 11.49 5.54
CA THR A 107 -2.35 10.17 4.87
C THR A 107 -3.67 9.95 4.12
N SER A 108 -4.73 10.70 4.50
CA SER A 108 -6.02 10.73 3.79
C SER A 108 -5.94 11.38 2.40
N MET A 109 -4.90 12.18 2.12
CA MET A 109 -4.62 12.76 0.80
C MET A 109 -3.71 11.85 -0.02
N ALA A 110 -2.79 11.12 0.62
CA ALA A 110 -1.94 10.12 -0.03
C ALA A 110 -2.73 8.89 -0.49
N CYS A 111 -3.64 8.42 0.33
CA CYS A 111 -4.43 7.21 0.09
C CYS A 111 -5.24 7.24 -1.24
N PRO A 112 -6.04 8.27 -1.57
CA PRO A 112 -6.75 8.32 -2.84
C PRO A 112 -5.81 8.40 -4.05
N GLY A 113 -4.59 8.95 -3.89
CA GLY A 113 -3.55 8.89 -4.91
C GLY A 113 -3.16 7.43 -5.24
N ILE A 114 -2.96 6.60 -4.24
CA ILE A 114 -2.71 5.16 -4.44
C ILE A 114 -3.94 4.45 -5.02
N ALA A 115 -5.14 4.78 -4.57
CA ALA A 115 -6.36 4.21 -5.16
C ALA A 115 -6.48 4.53 -6.66
N GLY A 116 -6.12 5.76 -7.06
CA GLY A 116 -6.06 6.16 -8.47
C GLY A 116 -4.99 5.40 -9.25
N VAL A 117 -3.80 5.22 -8.68
CA VAL A 117 -2.75 4.38 -9.27
C VAL A 117 -3.23 2.94 -9.47
N MET A 118 -3.88 2.36 -8.44
CA MET A 118 -4.45 1.02 -8.56
C MET A 118 -5.47 0.92 -9.69
N ALA A 119 -6.38 1.89 -9.81
CA ALA A 119 -7.36 1.90 -10.90
C ALA A 119 -6.69 1.92 -12.29
N GLN A 120 -5.62 2.70 -12.46
CA GLN A 120 -4.83 2.73 -13.70
C GLN A 120 -4.12 1.40 -13.96
N LEU A 121 -3.55 0.75 -12.95
CA LEU A 121 -2.90 -0.55 -13.09
C LEU A 121 -3.90 -1.66 -13.45
N TYR A 122 -5.11 -1.63 -12.87
CA TYR A 122 -6.20 -2.54 -13.25
C TYR A 122 -6.60 -2.34 -14.71
N ASP A 123 -6.72 -1.10 -15.17
CA ASP A 123 -7.06 -0.80 -16.55
C ASP A 123 -5.95 -1.27 -17.51
N ALA A 124 -4.69 -0.97 -17.22
CA ALA A 124 -3.55 -1.44 -17.98
C ALA A 124 -3.49 -2.98 -18.07
N TYR A 125 -3.78 -3.67 -16.96
CA TYR A 125 -3.84 -5.14 -16.97
C TYR A 125 -4.97 -5.66 -17.86
N ARG A 126 -6.17 -5.08 -17.76
CA ARG A 126 -7.32 -5.47 -18.60
C ARG A 126 -7.04 -5.28 -20.08
N GLN A 127 -6.38 -4.19 -20.46
CA GLN A 127 -6.01 -3.92 -21.85
C GLN A 127 -5.05 -4.98 -22.41
N ASN A 128 -4.10 -5.45 -21.59
CA ASN A 128 -3.13 -6.47 -21.98
C ASN A 128 -3.63 -7.93 -21.82
N ASN A 129 -4.73 -8.14 -21.10
CA ASN A 129 -5.22 -9.48 -20.76
C ASN A 129 -6.67 -9.71 -21.20
N SER A 130 -7.05 -9.23 -22.38
CA SER A 130 -8.36 -9.47 -22.99
C SER A 130 -9.55 -9.09 -22.11
N GLY A 131 -9.42 -8.04 -21.32
CA GLY A 131 -10.47 -7.53 -20.45
C GLY A 131 -10.61 -8.28 -19.10
N GLN A 132 -9.73 -9.23 -18.80
CA GLN A 132 -9.77 -9.98 -17.54
C GLN A 132 -9.29 -9.12 -16.37
N ASP A 133 -9.87 -9.32 -15.20
CA ASP A 133 -9.44 -8.67 -13.96
C ASP A 133 -8.19 -9.36 -13.39
N PRO A 134 -7.22 -8.59 -12.88
CA PRO A 134 -6.06 -9.14 -12.18
C PRO A 134 -6.40 -9.64 -10.77
N ALA A 135 -5.57 -10.52 -10.25
CA ALA A 135 -5.58 -10.83 -8.83
C ALA A 135 -5.19 -9.60 -7.98
N GLY A 136 -5.92 -9.32 -6.91
CA GLY A 136 -5.57 -8.24 -5.99
C GLY A 136 -4.15 -8.39 -5.40
N GLY A 137 -3.73 -9.62 -5.10
CA GLY A 137 -2.36 -9.90 -4.65
C GLY A 137 -1.28 -9.54 -5.67
N LEU A 138 -1.52 -9.81 -6.96
CA LEU A 138 -0.63 -9.40 -8.05
C LEU A 138 -0.52 -7.87 -8.11
N MET A 139 -1.64 -7.16 -8.01
CA MET A 139 -1.64 -5.69 -8.06
C MET A 139 -0.87 -5.09 -6.88
N LYS A 140 -1.03 -5.64 -5.69
CA LYS A 140 -0.23 -5.24 -4.52
C LYS A 140 1.26 -5.49 -4.74
N ALA A 141 1.63 -6.65 -5.27
CA ALA A 141 3.02 -7.00 -5.56
C ALA A 141 3.63 -6.04 -6.61
N LEU A 142 2.90 -5.77 -7.69
CA LEU A 142 3.33 -4.82 -8.72
C LEU A 142 3.55 -3.42 -8.15
N LEU A 143 2.65 -2.94 -7.29
CA LEU A 143 2.78 -1.64 -6.66
C LEU A 143 4.02 -1.57 -5.75
N THR A 144 4.23 -2.58 -4.90
CA THR A 144 5.30 -2.55 -3.89
C THR A 144 6.68 -2.86 -4.48
N ASN A 145 6.78 -3.82 -5.39
CA ASN A 145 8.07 -4.21 -6.01
C ASN A 145 8.62 -3.15 -6.98
N ASN A 146 7.76 -2.26 -7.47
CA ASN A 146 8.15 -1.20 -8.39
C ASN A 146 8.22 0.19 -7.73
N ALA A 147 8.10 0.27 -6.42
CA ALA A 147 8.25 1.52 -5.69
C ALA A 147 9.68 2.10 -5.82
N ASP A 148 9.78 3.41 -5.72
CA ASP A 148 11.07 4.08 -5.56
C ASP A 148 11.48 3.97 -4.09
N ASP A 149 12.60 3.31 -3.84
CA ASP A 149 13.17 3.21 -2.50
C ASP A 149 13.59 4.59 -2.02
N ILE A 150 13.01 5.05 -0.93
CA ILE A 150 13.22 6.38 -0.35
C ILE A 150 13.46 6.28 1.16
N GLY A 151 14.25 7.21 1.67
CA GLY A 151 14.61 7.25 3.09
C GLY A 151 15.67 6.21 3.45
N ASN A 152 15.30 5.17 4.18
CA ASN A 152 16.24 4.10 4.52
C ASN A 152 16.29 3.05 3.40
N PRO A 153 17.46 2.46 3.11
CA PRO A 153 17.56 1.41 2.10
C PRO A 153 16.67 0.19 2.41
N GLY A 154 15.87 -0.22 1.43
CA GLY A 154 14.96 -1.35 1.53
C GLY A 154 13.66 -1.06 2.29
N PRO A 155 12.73 -2.04 2.36
CA PRO A 155 11.46 -1.86 3.03
C PRO A 155 11.60 -1.59 4.52
N ASP A 156 10.90 -0.55 5.02
CA ASP A 156 10.97 -0.12 6.42
C ASP A 156 9.60 0.22 7.03
N PHE A 157 9.59 0.57 8.31
CA PHE A 157 8.37 0.89 9.07
C PHE A 157 7.90 2.36 8.94
N ILE A 158 8.59 3.17 8.14
CA ILE A 158 8.27 4.59 7.91
C ILE A 158 7.66 4.78 6.52
N TYR A 159 8.35 4.29 5.49
CA TYR A 159 8.01 4.48 4.09
C TYR A 159 7.34 3.26 3.46
N GLY A 160 7.33 2.11 4.15
CA GLY A 160 6.92 0.83 3.59
C GLY A 160 7.93 0.34 2.57
N TYR A 161 7.46 -0.01 1.38
CA TYR A 161 8.32 -0.39 0.24
C TYR A 161 8.85 0.82 -0.55
N GLY A 162 8.56 2.05 -0.10
CA GLY A 162 8.99 3.28 -0.74
C GLY A 162 7.85 4.09 -1.33
N ARG A 163 8.17 5.05 -2.21
CA ARG A 163 7.17 5.86 -2.91
C ARG A 163 6.63 5.12 -4.14
N ALA A 164 5.31 5.11 -4.31
CA ALA A 164 4.67 4.48 -5.46
C ALA A 164 5.18 5.04 -6.79
N ASN A 165 5.56 4.15 -7.72
CA ASN A 165 5.93 4.48 -9.08
C ASN A 165 4.98 3.78 -10.06
N ALA A 166 3.89 4.47 -10.39
CA ALA A 166 2.85 3.95 -11.27
C ALA A 166 3.37 3.62 -12.67
N LEU A 167 4.27 4.45 -13.22
CA LEU A 167 4.83 4.22 -14.54
C LEU A 167 5.65 2.94 -14.61
N ARG A 168 6.49 2.68 -13.59
CA ARG A 168 7.30 1.44 -13.54
C ARG A 168 6.41 0.23 -13.40
N ALA A 169 5.41 0.27 -12.53
CA ALA A 169 4.45 -0.82 -12.36
C ALA A 169 3.64 -1.09 -13.64
N ALA A 170 3.18 -0.05 -14.35
CA ALA A 170 2.48 -0.17 -15.62
C ALA A 170 3.37 -0.82 -16.70
N LYS A 171 4.63 -0.41 -16.81
CA LYS A 171 5.58 -1.02 -17.75
C LYS A 171 5.81 -2.50 -17.50
N VAL A 172 5.80 -2.95 -16.24
CA VAL A 172 5.89 -4.39 -15.91
C VAL A 172 4.66 -5.14 -16.44
N ILE A 173 3.46 -4.53 -16.35
CA ILE A 173 2.24 -5.11 -16.92
C ILE A 173 2.30 -5.12 -18.45
N GLU A 174 2.62 -4.00 -19.08
CA GLU A 174 2.67 -3.84 -20.54
C GLU A 174 3.65 -4.83 -21.21
N ASN A 175 4.78 -5.09 -20.56
CA ASN A 175 5.81 -6.01 -21.09
C ASN A 175 5.68 -7.44 -20.55
N ASN A 176 4.65 -7.71 -19.74
CA ASN A 176 4.41 -9.02 -19.14
C ASN A 176 5.62 -9.55 -18.32
N TRP A 177 6.31 -8.67 -17.60
CA TRP A 177 7.50 -8.97 -16.79
C TRP A 177 7.14 -9.47 -15.38
N PHE A 178 6.20 -10.33 -15.28
CA PHE A 178 5.81 -10.95 -14.01
C PHE A 178 5.40 -12.41 -14.23
N VAL A 179 5.48 -13.19 -13.17
CA VAL A 179 4.92 -14.54 -13.12
C VAL A 179 3.93 -14.58 -11.97
N ALA A 180 2.73 -15.07 -12.25
CA ALA A 180 1.72 -15.32 -11.23
C ALA A 180 1.24 -16.75 -11.37
N ASP A 181 1.36 -17.52 -10.28
CA ASP A 181 0.91 -18.91 -10.24
C ASP A 181 0.32 -19.23 -8.86
N THR A 182 -0.33 -20.40 -8.79
CA THR A 182 -0.97 -20.90 -7.57
C THR A 182 -0.42 -22.28 -7.24
N LEU A 183 0.13 -22.43 -6.04
CA LEU A 183 0.65 -23.68 -5.54
C LEU A 183 -0.31 -24.30 -4.51
N SER A 184 -0.61 -25.55 -4.67
CA SER A 184 -1.25 -26.37 -3.64
C SER A 184 -0.22 -26.85 -2.62
N GLN A 185 -0.69 -27.25 -1.44
CA GLN A 185 0.21 -27.78 -0.40
C GLN A 185 1.04 -28.96 -0.95
N ASN A 186 2.34 -28.95 -0.68
CA ASN A 186 3.35 -29.93 -1.14
C ASN A 186 3.65 -29.88 -2.67
N GLN A 187 3.20 -28.89 -3.39
CA GLN A 187 3.65 -28.63 -4.76
C GLN A 187 4.91 -27.72 -4.77
N THR A 188 5.72 -27.91 -5.78
CA THR A 188 6.90 -27.07 -6.06
C THR A 188 6.78 -26.58 -7.48
N ASP A 189 7.01 -25.31 -7.70
CA ASP A 189 7.19 -24.72 -9.01
C ASP A 189 8.59 -24.10 -9.13
N THR A 190 9.12 -24.04 -10.34
CA THR A 190 10.43 -23.48 -10.62
C THR A 190 10.32 -22.42 -11.68
N VAL A 191 10.58 -21.18 -11.30
CA VAL A 191 10.65 -20.05 -12.24
C VAL A 191 12.10 -19.83 -12.63
N THR A 192 12.40 -19.95 -13.93
CA THR A 192 13.73 -19.64 -14.47
C THR A 192 13.74 -18.22 -15.01
N ILE A 193 14.62 -17.38 -14.50
CA ILE A 193 14.84 -16.02 -14.98
C ILE A 193 16.19 -15.98 -15.67
N THR A 194 16.19 -15.56 -16.95
CA THR A 194 17.44 -15.27 -17.68
C THR A 194 17.86 -13.83 -17.35
N VAL A 195 19.06 -13.66 -16.83
CA VAL A 195 19.64 -12.36 -16.45
C VAL A 195 20.59 -11.88 -17.54
#